data_34ae837670530aea079797cee505c14d
#
_entry.id   34ae837670530aea079797cee505c14d
#
_cell.length_a   1.000
_cell.length_b   1.000
_cell.length_c   1.000
_cell.angle_alpha   90.00
_cell.angle_beta   90.00
_cell.angle_gamma   90.00
#
_symmetry.space_group_name_H-M   'P 1'
#
loop_
_entity.id
_entity.type
_entity.pdbx_description
1 polymer ?
#
loop_
_entity_poly.entity_id
_entity_poly.type
_entity_poly.pdbx_seq_one_letter_code
_entity_poly.pdbx_strand_id
1 'polypeptide(L)'
;CTGSGRRMSVYETWGDLYAYYFMFEYPDSSMLHTSAYEDLASAFLSRASCNNVLTQPVSAYILPQSAERRLTEADLEGLSHQQLCLARNEIYARHGRRFKNKDIAAYFAEKDWYYPSIDASVFDANQNSYLSEDELYNATFMLEYEKRKFGKSYY
;
A
#
# COMPACT_ATOMS: atom_id res chain seq x y z
N CYS A 1 -2.74 -53.41 8.08
CA CYS A 1 -2.33 -52.07 7.58
C CYS A 1 -3.50 -51.13 7.74
N THR A 2 -3.53 -50.43 8.87
CA THR A 2 -4.53 -49.39 9.16
C THR A 2 -4.01 -48.08 8.60
N GLY A 3 -4.52 -47.66 7.44
CA GLY A 3 -4.29 -46.32 6.90
C GLY A 3 -5.01 -45.32 7.79
N SER A 4 -4.28 -44.43 8.45
CA SER A 4 -4.86 -43.27 9.12
C SER A 4 -5.39 -42.33 8.07
N GLY A 5 -6.70 -42.34 7.83
CA GLY A 5 -7.36 -41.39 6.96
C GLY A 5 -7.30 -40.00 7.59
N ARG A 6 -6.62 -39.08 6.98
CA ARG A 6 -6.65 -37.65 7.32
C ARG A 6 -7.76 -37.01 6.52
N ARG A 7 -8.72 -36.37 7.16
CA ARG A 7 -9.69 -35.51 6.48
C ARG A 7 -9.13 -34.10 6.35
N MET A 8 -9.12 -33.58 5.14
CA MET A 8 -8.69 -32.24 4.85
C MET A 8 -9.90 -31.45 4.37
N SER A 9 -10.21 -30.36 5.05
CA SER A 9 -11.21 -29.39 4.60
C SER A 9 -10.49 -28.13 4.12
N VAL A 10 -10.70 -27.79 2.86
CA VAL A 10 -10.14 -26.59 2.24
C VAL A 10 -11.26 -25.58 2.11
N TYR A 11 -11.07 -24.41 2.71
CA TYR A 11 -11.97 -23.28 2.54
C TYR A 11 -11.31 -22.25 1.62
N GLU A 12 -11.96 -21.97 0.50
CA GLU A 12 -11.51 -21.00 -0.49
C GLU A 12 -12.38 -19.75 -0.37
N THR A 13 -11.77 -18.61 0.01
CA THR A 13 -12.44 -17.32 -0.02
C THR A 13 -11.82 -16.47 -1.11
N TRP A 14 -12.60 -16.09 -2.09
CA TRP A 14 -12.21 -15.17 -3.15
C TRP A 14 -12.45 -13.73 -2.69
N GLY A 15 -11.41 -13.04 -2.28
CA GLY A 15 -11.39 -11.59 -2.25
C GLY A 15 -10.76 -11.09 -3.55
N ASP A 16 -11.07 -9.89 -3.99
CA ASP A 16 -10.80 -9.38 -5.35
C ASP A 16 -9.35 -9.47 -5.84
N LEU A 17 -8.37 -9.91 -5.05
CA LEU A 17 -6.96 -10.04 -5.46
C LEU A 17 -6.10 -11.09 -4.73
N TYR A 18 -6.57 -11.75 -3.66
CA TYR A 18 -5.78 -12.77 -2.96
C TYR A 18 -6.63 -13.93 -2.47
N ALA A 19 -6.23 -15.15 -2.83
CA ALA A 19 -6.77 -16.37 -2.24
C ALA A 19 -6.01 -16.68 -0.93
N TYR A 20 -6.70 -16.72 0.19
CA TYR A 20 -6.14 -17.19 1.45
C TYR A 20 -6.51 -18.66 1.63
N TYR A 21 -5.50 -19.51 1.71
CA TYR A 21 -5.70 -20.93 1.99
C TYR A 21 -5.52 -21.18 3.48
N PHE A 22 -6.58 -21.64 4.14
CA PHE A 22 -6.50 -22.15 5.50
C PHE A 22 -6.60 -23.68 5.44
N MET A 23 -5.57 -24.36 5.88
CA MET A 23 -5.49 -25.82 5.90
C MET A 23 -5.59 -26.31 7.34
N PHE A 24 -6.62 -27.08 7.66
CA PHE A 24 -6.78 -27.70 8.95
C PHE A 24 -6.63 -29.22 8.78
N GLU A 25 -5.68 -29.83 9.50
CA GLU A 25 -5.50 -31.25 9.56
C GLU A 25 -6.18 -31.81 10.85
N TYR A 26 -7.07 -32.81 10.73
CA TYR A 26 -7.69 -33.47 11.85
C TYR A 26 -7.17 -34.90 11.96
N PRO A 27 -6.84 -35.40 13.15
CA PRO A 27 -6.66 -36.82 13.35
C PRO A 27 -8.03 -37.52 13.31
N ASP A 28 -8.11 -38.66 12.59
CA ASP A 28 -9.31 -39.37 12.18
C ASP A 28 -10.12 -40.02 13.37
N SER A 29 -9.73 -39.81 14.61
CA SER A 29 -10.28 -40.53 15.76
C SER A 29 -11.28 -39.76 16.61
N SER A 30 -11.71 -38.56 16.22
CA SER A 30 -12.63 -37.80 17.05
C SER A 30 -13.75 -37.11 16.25
N MET A 31 -14.78 -37.91 15.92
CA MET A 31 -16.04 -37.37 15.38
C MET A 31 -16.75 -36.36 16.33
N LEU A 32 -16.32 -36.22 17.54
CA LEU A 32 -16.94 -35.39 18.58
C LEU A 32 -16.47 -33.91 18.53
N HIS A 33 -15.42 -33.59 17.76
CA HIS A 33 -14.86 -32.24 17.73
C HIS A 33 -15.01 -31.51 16.39
N THR A 34 -15.59 -32.17 15.36
CA THR A 34 -15.72 -31.61 14.03
C THR A 34 -16.60 -30.36 14.02
N SER A 35 -17.72 -30.38 14.76
CA SER A 35 -18.63 -29.24 14.84
C SER A 35 -18.01 -28.02 15.54
N ALA A 36 -17.23 -28.26 16.59
CA ALA A 36 -16.56 -27.16 17.32
C ALA A 36 -15.50 -26.46 16.50
N TYR A 37 -14.79 -27.16 15.61
CA TYR A 37 -13.81 -26.58 14.72
C TYR A 37 -14.47 -25.87 13.52
N GLU A 38 -15.58 -26.37 13.02
CA GLU A 38 -16.40 -25.73 12.00
C GLU A 38 -17.03 -24.44 12.53
N ASP A 39 -17.51 -24.45 13.77
CA ASP A 39 -18.02 -23.26 14.46
C ASP A 39 -16.90 -22.22 14.70
N LEU A 40 -15.70 -22.67 15.07
CA LEU A 40 -14.54 -21.78 15.27
C LEU A 40 -14.08 -21.18 13.95
N ALA A 41 -14.01 -21.98 12.88
CA ALA A 41 -13.65 -21.50 11.54
C ALA A 41 -14.69 -20.52 11.00
N SER A 42 -15.99 -20.82 11.19
CA SER A 42 -17.08 -19.92 10.80
C SER A 42 -17.08 -18.62 11.61
N ALA A 43 -16.80 -18.69 12.92
CA ALA A 43 -16.68 -17.52 13.78
C ALA A 43 -15.46 -16.67 13.41
N PHE A 44 -14.34 -17.29 13.03
CA PHE A 44 -13.15 -16.60 12.57
C PHE A 44 -13.39 -15.91 11.21
N LEU A 45 -14.01 -16.61 10.25
CA LEU A 45 -14.35 -16.07 8.95
C LEU A 45 -15.37 -14.94 9.04
N SER A 46 -16.37 -15.04 9.93
CA SER A 46 -17.34 -13.96 10.13
C SER A 46 -16.72 -12.72 10.80
N ARG A 47 -15.73 -12.91 11.69
CA ARG A 47 -14.96 -11.81 12.27
C ARG A 47 -13.97 -11.21 11.28
N ALA A 48 -13.35 -12.01 10.44
CA ALA A 48 -12.48 -11.52 9.37
C ALA A 48 -13.25 -10.71 8.33
N SER A 49 -14.52 -11.06 8.07
CA SER A 49 -15.41 -10.31 7.19
C SER A 49 -15.87 -8.95 7.78
N CYS A 50 -15.84 -8.80 9.11
CA CYS A 50 -16.29 -7.55 9.76
C CYS A 50 -15.20 -6.48 9.88
N ASN A 51 -13.94 -6.83 9.72
CA ASN A 51 -12.83 -5.88 9.77
C ASN A 51 -12.31 -5.61 8.36
N ASN A 52 -12.95 -4.70 7.67
CA ASN A 52 -12.52 -4.09 6.41
C ASN A 52 -11.15 -3.36 6.50
N VAL A 53 -10.40 -3.62 7.58
CA VAL A 53 -9.08 -3.00 7.88
C VAL A 53 -7.92 -3.80 7.28
N LEU A 54 -8.14 -5.07 6.86
CA LEU A 54 -7.05 -5.94 6.38
C LEU A 54 -7.04 -6.23 4.88
N THR A 55 -7.97 -5.67 4.12
CA THR A 55 -8.09 -5.95 2.66
C THR A 55 -7.78 -4.75 1.76
N GLN A 56 -7.29 -3.66 2.33
CA GLN A 56 -6.63 -2.68 1.47
C GLN A 56 -5.22 -3.23 1.21
N PRO A 57 -4.84 -3.50 -0.05
CA PRO A 57 -3.43 -3.71 -0.35
C PRO A 57 -2.70 -2.51 0.24
N VAL A 58 -1.75 -2.76 1.14
CA VAL A 58 -0.90 -1.67 1.64
C VAL A 58 -0.24 -1.10 0.40
N SER A 59 -0.79 -0.01 -0.10
CA SER A 59 -0.26 0.62 -1.30
C SER A 59 1.23 0.89 -1.05
N ALA A 60 2.07 0.45 -1.97
CA ALA A 60 3.49 0.77 -1.94
C ALA A 60 3.71 2.29 -2.01
N TYR A 61 2.66 3.04 -2.31
CA TYR A 61 2.62 4.49 -2.49
C TYR A 61 1.76 5.16 -1.43
N ILE A 62 2.15 6.37 -1.01
CA ILE A 62 1.36 7.20 -0.07
C ILE A 62 0.08 7.70 -0.77
N LEU A 63 0.21 8.17 -2.01
CA LEU A 63 -0.90 8.66 -2.84
C LEU A 63 -0.81 8.05 -4.25
N PRO A 64 -1.22 6.78 -4.42
CA PRO A 64 -1.16 6.11 -5.74
C PRO A 64 -1.94 6.86 -6.81
N GLN A 65 -3.09 7.42 -6.48
CA GLN A 65 -3.96 8.18 -7.39
C GLN A 65 -3.30 9.47 -7.94
N SER A 66 -2.17 9.90 -7.38
CA SER A 66 -1.46 11.10 -7.84
C SER A 66 -0.89 10.96 -9.26
N ALA A 67 -0.77 9.74 -9.79
CA ALA A 67 -0.39 9.46 -11.17
C ALA A 67 -1.59 9.32 -12.12
N GLU A 68 -2.80 9.19 -11.58
CA GLU A 68 -4.00 8.81 -12.35
C GLU A 68 -4.95 9.97 -12.58
N ARG A 69 -4.99 10.92 -11.64
CA ARG A 69 -5.90 12.07 -11.66
C ARG A 69 -5.38 13.23 -10.84
N ARG A 70 -5.99 14.40 -11.04
CA ARG A 70 -5.75 15.55 -10.15
C ARG A 70 -6.28 15.27 -8.75
N LEU A 71 -5.46 15.60 -7.76
CA LEU A 71 -5.79 15.49 -6.34
C LEU A 71 -6.67 16.65 -5.89
N THR A 72 -7.42 16.39 -4.83
CA THR A 72 -8.24 17.37 -4.11
C THR A 72 -7.73 17.51 -2.66
N GLU A 73 -8.21 18.51 -1.93
CA GLU A 73 -7.85 18.68 -0.52
C GLU A 73 -8.26 17.46 0.34
N ALA A 74 -9.39 16.82 -0.01
CA ALA A 74 -9.85 15.62 0.68
C ALA A 74 -8.85 14.45 0.57
N ASP A 75 -8.11 14.36 -0.54
CA ASP A 75 -7.07 13.34 -0.70
C ASP A 75 -5.85 13.59 0.20
N LEU A 76 -5.65 14.83 0.64
CA LEU A 76 -4.54 15.27 1.47
C LEU A 76 -4.90 15.38 2.97
N GLU A 77 -6.18 15.29 3.30
CA GLU A 77 -6.65 15.29 4.67
C GLU A 77 -6.05 14.10 5.45
N GLY A 78 -5.68 14.35 6.71
CA GLY A 78 -5.09 13.33 7.57
C GLY A 78 -3.58 13.11 7.37
N LEU A 79 -2.99 13.57 6.26
CA LEU A 79 -1.55 13.47 6.06
C LEU A 79 -0.79 14.44 6.97
N SER A 80 0.26 13.93 7.60
CA SER A 80 1.22 14.74 8.35
C SER A 80 2.08 15.58 7.40
N HIS A 81 2.79 16.59 7.93
CA HIS A 81 3.70 17.43 7.17
C HIS A 81 4.77 16.60 6.41
N GLN A 82 5.36 15.62 7.11
CA GLN A 82 6.34 14.71 6.51
C GLN A 82 5.71 13.84 5.41
N GLN A 83 4.52 13.28 5.64
CA GLN A 83 3.83 12.46 4.65
C GLN A 83 3.47 13.24 3.38
N LEU A 84 3.04 14.50 3.50
CA LEU A 84 2.80 15.38 2.35
C LEU A 84 4.07 15.62 1.53
N CYS A 85 5.18 15.89 2.22
CA CYS A 85 6.47 16.06 1.56
C CYS A 85 6.90 14.79 0.84
N LEU A 86 6.78 13.62 1.50
CA LEU A 86 7.14 12.33 0.89
C LEU A 86 6.22 11.98 -0.28
N ALA A 87 4.90 12.18 -0.15
CA ALA A 87 3.94 11.93 -1.23
C ALA A 87 4.21 12.80 -2.48
N ARG A 88 4.58 14.08 -2.28
CA ARG A 88 5.00 14.95 -3.38
C ARG A 88 6.29 14.46 -4.05
N ASN A 89 7.29 14.05 -3.27
CA ASN A 89 8.54 13.52 -3.80
C ASN A 89 8.38 12.12 -4.41
N GLU A 90 7.36 11.37 -4.01
CA GLU A 90 7.00 10.08 -4.60
C GLU A 90 6.66 10.18 -6.08
N ILE A 91 5.99 11.27 -6.50
CA ILE A 91 5.74 11.55 -7.93
C ILE A 91 7.08 11.57 -8.70
N TYR A 92 8.07 12.29 -8.19
CA TYR A 92 9.39 12.37 -8.83
C TYR A 92 10.17 11.06 -8.75
N ALA A 93 10.06 10.33 -7.62
CA ALA A 93 10.72 9.06 -7.40
C ALA A 93 10.27 7.98 -8.38
N ARG A 94 8.98 7.93 -8.73
CA ARG A 94 8.43 6.99 -9.73
C ARG A 94 9.09 7.13 -11.10
N HIS A 95 9.54 8.34 -11.44
CA HIS A 95 10.25 8.64 -12.69
C HIS A 95 11.79 8.58 -12.56
N GLY A 96 12.30 8.02 -11.46
CA GLY A 96 13.72 7.77 -11.28
C GLY A 96 14.57 8.97 -10.88
N ARG A 97 13.96 10.06 -10.38
CA ARG A 97 14.69 11.23 -9.87
C ARG A 97 15.56 10.83 -8.67
N ARG A 98 16.85 11.19 -8.69
CA ARG A 98 17.74 11.07 -7.52
C ARG A 98 17.50 12.22 -6.55
N PHE A 99 17.63 11.93 -5.25
CA PHE A 99 17.43 12.93 -4.20
C PHE A 99 18.77 13.34 -3.56
N LYS A 100 18.98 14.67 -3.42
CA LYS A 100 20.15 15.23 -2.71
C LYS A 100 19.95 15.25 -1.20
N ASN A 101 18.70 15.42 -0.74
CA ASN A 101 18.36 15.33 0.66
C ASN A 101 18.51 13.87 1.12
N LYS A 102 19.31 13.65 2.17
CA LYS A 102 19.66 12.31 2.63
C LYS A 102 18.47 11.55 3.20
N ASP A 103 17.57 12.22 3.89
CA ASP A 103 16.41 11.60 4.53
C ASP A 103 15.40 11.12 3.47
N ILE A 104 15.16 11.96 2.45
CA ILE A 104 14.30 11.58 1.31
C ILE A 104 14.94 10.44 0.52
N ALA A 105 16.25 10.52 0.27
CA ALA A 105 16.98 9.47 -0.45
C ALA A 105 16.92 8.13 0.29
N ALA A 106 17.15 8.14 1.62
CA ALA A 106 17.07 6.95 2.46
C ALA A 106 15.66 6.35 2.45
N TYR A 107 14.62 7.18 2.58
CA TYR A 107 13.23 6.73 2.55
C TYR A 107 12.89 5.99 1.25
N PHE A 108 13.27 6.56 0.10
CA PHE A 108 12.97 5.91 -1.18
C PHE A 108 13.88 4.72 -1.47
N ALA A 109 15.13 4.71 -0.98
CA ALA A 109 16.03 3.56 -1.14
C ALA A 109 15.48 2.25 -0.53
N GLU A 110 14.56 2.34 0.44
CA GLU A 110 13.87 1.20 1.04
C GLU A 110 12.67 0.68 0.20
N LYS A 111 12.36 1.35 -0.91
CA LYS A 111 11.21 0.98 -1.76
C LYS A 111 11.65 0.11 -2.93
N ASP A 112 11.09 -1.09 -3.05
CA ASP A 112 11.41 -2.05 -4.11
C ASP A 112 11.16 -1.51 -5.52
N TRP A 113 10.26 -0.53 -5.66
CA TRP A 113 9.89 0.09 -6.93
C TRP A 113 10.76 1.30 -7.31
N TYR A 114 11.63 1.80 -6.41
CA TYR A 114 12.43 2.99 -6.68
C TYR A 114 13.75 2.67 -7.36
N TYR A 115 13.94 3.14 -8.57
CA TYR A 115 15.15 2.98 -9.37
C TYR A 115 15.76 4.34 -9.73
N PRO A 116 16.69 4.88 -8.92
CA PRO A 116 17.28 6.21 -9.14
C PRO A 116 18.19 6.20 -10.38
N SER A 117 17.70 6.76 -11.47
CA SER A 117 18.39 6.78 -12.77
C SER A 117 18.77 8.18 -13.27
N ILE A 118 18.03 9.22 -12.83
CA ILE A 118 18.14 10.58 -13.36
C ILE A 118 18.65 11.52 -12.26
N ASP A 119 19.71 12.27 -12.54
CA ASP A 119 20.22 13.26 -11.59
C ASP A 119 19.20 14.36 -11.33
N ALA A 120 19.12 14.81 -10.07
CA ALA A 120 18.13 15.80 -9.63
C ALA A 120 18.13 17.06 -10.51
N SER A 121 19.30 17.59 -10.87
CA SER A 121 19.42 18.80 -11.70
C SER A 121 18.92 18.59 -13.13
N VAL A 122 19.15 17.40 -13.69
CA VAL A 122 18.68 17.03 -15.04
C VAL A 122 17.16 16.88 -15.03
N PHE A 123 16.64 16.18 -14.02
CA PHE A 123 15.20 15.98 -13.85
C PHE A 123 14.48 17.31 -13.67
N ASP A 124 14.97 18.15 -12.74
CA ASP A 124 14.33 19.42 -12.38
C ASP A 124 14.30 20.41 -13.56
N ALA A 125 15.31 20.37 -14.45
CA ALA A 125 15.35 21.18 -15.67
C ALA A 125 14.38 20.68 -16.77
N ASN A 126 13.95 19.42 -16.71
CA ASN A 126 13.17 18.78 -17.77
C ASN A 126 11.88 18.10 -17.22
N GLN A 127 11.29 18.60 -16.15
CA GLN A 127 10.13 17.99 -15.50
C GLN A 127 8.98 17.69 -16.47
N ASN A 128 8.70 18.61 -17.39
CA ASN A 128 7.64 18.46 -18.39
C ASN A 128 7.85 17.29 -19.37
N SER A 129 9.08 16.77 -19.46
CA SER A 129 9.38 15.59 -20.30
C SER A 129 9.21 14.27 -19.55
N TYR A 130 9.19 14.32 -18.24
CA TYR A 130 9.09 13.13 -17.38
C TYR A 130 7.72 12.97 -16.76
N LEU A 131 7.05 14.07 -16.39
CA LEU A 131 5.79 14.08 -15.66
C LEU A 131 4.62 14.36 -16.58
N SER A 132 3.49 13.74 -16.31
CA SER A 132 2.22 14.09 -16.92
C SER A 132 1.72 15.46 -16.41
N GLU A 133 0.73 16.03 -17.11
CA GLU A 133 0.10 17.29 -16.68
C GLU A 133 -0.53 17.16 -15.28
N ASP A 134 -1.16 16.03 -14.98
CA ASP A 134 -1.78 15.77 -13.68
C ASP A 134 -0.74 15.60 -12.57
N GLU A 135 0.40 14.96 -12.84
CA GLU A 135 1.49 14.83 -11.89
C GLU A 135 2.16 16.19 -11.60
N LEU A 136 2.37 17.02 -12.61
CA LEU A 136 2.87 18.40 -12.45
C LEU A 136 1.92 19.25 -11.59
N TYR A 137 0.61 19.17 -11.92
CA TYR A 137 -0.42 19.82 -11.11
C TYR A 137 -0.37 19.34 -9.66
N ASN A 138 -0.38 18.03 -9.45
CA ASN A 138 -0.42 17.42 -8.13
C ASN A 138 0.81 17.77 -7.27
N ALA A 139 2.00 17.77 -7.85
CA ALA A 139 3.22 18.19 -7.16
C ALA A 139 3.14 19.64 -6.68
N THR A 140 2.66 20.54 -7.53
CA THR A 140 2.46 21.95 -7.19
C THR A 140 1.37 22.13 -6.15
N PHE A 141 0.23 21.48 -6.36
CA PHE A 141 -0.92 21.51 -5.45
C PHE A 141 -0.56 21.06 -4.03
N MET A 142 0.17 19.94 -3.91
CA MET A 142 0.63 19.44 -2.61
C MET A 142 1.59 20.41 -1.93
N LEU A 143 2.50 21.05 -2.68
CA LEU A 143 3.42 22.06 -2.13
C LEU A 143 2.68 23.28 -1.60
N GLU A 144 1.68 23.76 -2.34
CA GLU A 144 0.86 24.90 -1.92
C GLU A 144 -0.01 24.57 -0.71
N TYR A 145 -0.63 23.39 -0.70
CA TYR A 145 -1.38 22.89 0.44
C TYR A 145 -0.49 22.76 1.69
N GLU A 146 0.71 22.20 1.53
CA GLU A 146 1.70 22.05 2.60
C GLU A 146 2.06 23.43 3.20
N LYS A 147 2.38 24.41 2.38
CA LYS A 147 2.69 25.77 2.82
C LYS A 147 1.51 26.45 3.51
N ARG A 148 0.30 26.27 2.99
CA ARG A 148 -0.92 26.86 3.59
C ARG A 148 -1.24 26.23 4.95
N LYS A 149 -1.10 24.90 5.06
CA LYS A 149 -1.44 24.16 6.29
C LYS A 149 -0.38 24.29 7.38
N PHE A 150 0.90 24.30 7.04
CA PHE A 150 2.02 24.24 7.98
C PHE A 150 2.91 25.50 7.97
N GLY A 151 2.60 26.50 7.13
CA GLY A 151 3.33 27.75 7.02
C GLY A 151 4.63 27.67 6.22
N LYS A 152 5.13 26.49 5.92
CA LYS A 152 6.37 26.25 5.14
C LYS A 152 6.35 24.84 4.53
N SER A 153 7.27 24.58 3.59
CA SER A 153 7.57 23.22 3.16
C SER A 153 8.38 22.49 4.23
N TYR A 154 8.29 21.16 4.26
CA TYR A 154 8.98 20.32 5.26
C TYR A 154 10.51 20.36 5.08
N TYR A 155 10.99 20.43 3.83
CA TYR A 155 12.39 20.64 3.45
C TYR A 155 12.55 21.84 2.53
#